data_20d98581ab882de7a3f7786e838c7cba
#
_entry.id   20d98581ab882de7a3f7786e838c7cba
#
_cell.length_a   1.000
_cell.length_b   1.000
_cell.length_c   1.000
_cell.angle_alpha   90.00
_cell.angle_beta   90.00
_cell.angle_gamma   90.00
#
_symmetry.space_group_name_H-M   'P 1'
#
loop_
_entity.id
_entity.type
_entity.pdbx_description
1 polymer ?
#
loop_
_entity_poly.entity_id
_entity_poly.type
_entity_poly.pdbx_seq_one_letter_code
_entity_poly.pdbx_strand_id
1 'polypeptide(L)'
;MLGIEREKLKKLIEELEGEIPEKQYKRILLCVNDEIMKQEGEIRKKFNCNSRYCPICSDKLKIRERKKMRKKLEEAKEKNYLLMTLNGNNVTENKLKHEIEDNNKAFISLMRSGLFKRIVTGYIKAVEITYIKEKATYLPHLHIILLVKNSYRKYIQLNTDKEKIKKEWNKHKKSIGLFMDIQSVRDIDKVMSYLTVSQKKRYTEIGQEELKGIIRAIRNKKRLYSYGGILSQKAKQNAPI
;
A
#
# COMPACT_ATOMS: atom_id res chain seq x y z
N MET A 1 13.74 0.03 17.14
CA MET A 1 14.79 0.87 16.54
C MET A 1 15.36 0.15 15.33
N LEU A 2 15.55 0.83 14.19
CA LEU A 2 16.07 0.25 12.98
C LEU A 2 17.57 0.02 13.15
N GLY A 3 17.99 -1.23 13.35
CA GLY A 3 19.40 -1.62 13.27
C GLY A 3 19.85 -1.68 11.80
N ILE A 4 19.65 -0.59 11.04
CA ILE A 4 20.24 -0.48 9.71
C ILE A 4 21.63 0.10 9.93
N GLU A 5 22.63 -0.63 9.52
CA GLU A 5 24.03 -0.19 9.56
C GLU A 5 24.19 1.13 8.79
N ARG A 6 25.01 2.01 9.32
CA ARG A 6 25.29 3.36 8.81
C ARG A 6 25.63 3.38 7.32
N GLU A 7 26.43 2.45 6.89
CA GLU A 7 26.83 2.24 5.49
C GLU A 7 25.66 1.97 4.57
N LYS A 8 24.72 1.11 5.01
CA LYS A 8 23.49 0.80 4.25
C LYS A 8 22.55 2.00 4.15
N LEU A 9 22.49 2.85 5.20
CA LEU A 9 21.71 4.07 5.16
C LEU A 9 22.27 5.08 4.16
N LYS A 10 23.58 5.29 4.16
CA LYS A 10 24.25 6.19 3.20
C LYS A 10 24.01 5.72 1.77
N LYS A 11 24.27 4.45 1.51
CA LYS A 11 24.08 3.85 0.18
C LYS A 11 22.65 3.96 -0.33
N LEU A 12 21.66 3.69 0.54
CA LEU A 12 20.23 3.85 0.22
C LEU A 12 19.86 5.31 -0.15
N ILE A 13 20.57 6.28 0.40
CA ILE A 13 20.29 7.70 0.11
C ILE A 13 20.91 8.09 -1.23
N GLU A 14 22.13 7.67 -1.49
CA GLU A 14 22.78 7.90 -2.78
C GLU A 14 21.93 7.41 -3.94
N GLU A 15 21.22 6.28 -3.76
CA GLU A 15 20.27 5.73 -4.74
C GLU A 15 19.03 6.61 -5.01
N LEU A 16 18.71 7.54 -4.11
CA LEU A 16 17.57 8.45 -4.28
C LEU A 16 17.94 9.70 -5.07
N GLU A 17 19.22 9.96 -5.26
CA GLU A 17 19.69 11.14 -6.00
C GLU A 17 19.22 11.08 -7.46
N GLY A 18 18.63 12.17 -7.94
CA GLY A 18 18.04 12.22 -9.27
C GLY A 18 16.71 11.47 -9.45
N GLU A 19 16.35 10.54 -8.55
CA GLU A 19 15.11 9.75 -8.65
C GLU A 19 13.89 10.46 -8.05
N ILE A 20 14.12 11.37 -7.11
CA ILE A 20 13.09 12.16 -6.45
C ILE A 20 13.42 13.65 -6.57
N PRO A 21 12.44 14.57 -6.36
CA PRO A 21 12.71 16.00 -6.41
C PRO A 21 13.85 16.41 -5.46
N GLU A 22 14.76 17.24 -5.92
CA GLU A 22 15.96 17.68 -5.18
C GLU A 22 15.64 18.22 -3.78
N LYS A 23 14.59 19.04 -3.65
CA LYS A 23 14.11 19.54 -2.36
C LYS A 23 13.78 18.41 -1.38
N GLN A 24 13.20 17.32 -1.88
CA GLN A 24 12.85 16.16 -1.06
C GLN A 24 14.09 15.36 -0.71
N TYR A 25 15.00 15.20 -1.64
CA TYR A 25 16.30 14.54 -1.43
C TYR A 25 17.11 15.24 -0.33
N LYS A 26 17.31 16.56 -0.42
CA LYS A 26 18.01 17.35 0.62
C LYS A 26 17.38 17.19 2.01
N ARG A 27 16.05 17.13 2.11
CA ARG A 27 15.35 16.88 3.38
C ARG A 27 15.60 15.47 3.92
N ILE A 28 15.71 14.46 3.04
CA ILE A 28 16.03 13.09 3.47
C ILE A 28 17.44 13.01 3.98
N LEU A 29 18.42 13.63 3.29
CA LEU A 29 19.80 13.72 3.73
C LEU A 29 19.91 14.30 5.16
N LEU A 30 19.26 15.44 5.43
CA LEU A 30 19.23 16.03 6.76
C LEU A 30 18.66 15.07 7.81
N CYS A 31 17.55 14.39 7.49
CA CYS A 31 16.90 13.44 8.39
C CYS A 31 17.79 12.24 8.74
N VAL A 32 18.58 11.77 7.80
CA VAL A 32 19.45 10.61 8.00
C VAL A 32 20.75 11.02 8.69
N ASN A 33 21.31 12.18 8.34
CA ASN A 33 22.46 12.71 9.05
C ASN A 33 22.14 12.95 10.54
N ASP A 34 20.99 13.52 10.88
CA ASP A 34 20.55 13.67 12.27
C ASP A 34 20.43 12.31 13.00
N GLU A 35 19.99 11.26 12.32
CA GLU A 35 19.92 9.93 12.92
C GLU A 35 21.31 9.33 13.12
N ILE A 36 22.23 9.55 12.19
CA ILE A 36 23.63 9.11 12.29
C ILE A 36 24.32 9.82 13.47
N MET A 37 24.22 11.14 13.55
CA MET A 37 24.80 11.95 14.63
C MET A 37 24.25 11.55 16.00
N LYS A 38 22.95 11.25 16.08
CA LYS A 38 22.33 10.76 17.31
C LYS A 38 22.90 9.39 17.74
N GLN A 39 23.19 8.51 16.81
CA GLN A 39 23.85 7.22 17.12
C GLN A 39 25.26 7.41 17.67
N GLU A 40 25.91 8.53 17.34
CA GLU A 40 27.23 8.96 17.85
C GLU A 40 27.17 9.65 19.21
N GLY A 41 25.97 9.75 19.82
CA GLY A 41 25.78 10.33 21.13
C GLY A 41 25.50 11.84 21.14
N GLU A 42 25.38 12.49 19.99
CA GLU A 42 25.02 13.90 19.93
C GLU A 42 23.55 14.13 20.27
N ILE A 43 23.29 15.03 21.22
CA ILE A 43 21.94 15.45 21.61
C ILE A 43 21.46 16.57 20.68
N ARG A 44 20.73 16.22 19.63
CA ARG A 44 20.09 17.19 18.72
C ARG A 44 18.59 16.98 18.64
N LYS A 45 17.85 18.07 18.35
CA LYS A 45 16.42 17.97 18.05
C LYS A 45 16.23 17.23 16.73
N LYS A 46 15.66 16.03 16.79
CA LYS A 46 15.49 15.15 15.64
C LYS A 46 14.66 15.78 14.52
N PHE A 47 15.24 15.96 13.35
CA PHE A 47 14.53 16.37 12.15
C PHE A 47 13.78 15.18 11.54
N ASN A 48 12.52 15.36 11.15
CA ASN A 48 11.72 14.37 10.44
C ASN A 48 11.31 14.93 9.09
N CYS A 49 11.86 14.36 8.01
CA CYS A 49 11.53 14.78 6.65
C CYS A 49 10.12 14.40 6.21
N ASN A 50 9.46 13.45 6.90
CA ASN A 50 8.15 12.89 6.58
C ASN A 50 8.04 12.35 5.15
N SER A 51 9.16 11.98 4.53
CA SER A 51 9.17 11.37 3.20
C SER A 51 8.96 9.87 3.29
N ARG A 52 8.15 9.32 2.37
CA ARG A 52 7.96 7.87 2.23
C ARG A 52 9.20 7.14 1.70
N TYR A 53 10.11 7.88 1.07
CA TYR A 53 11.36 7.37 0.55
C TYR A 53 12.48 7.39 1.60
N CYS A 54 12.26 8.05 2.71
CA CYS A 54 13.22 8.07 3.81
C CYS A 54 13.14 6.77 4.60
N PRO A 55 14.22 6.01 4.74
CA PRO A 55 14.24 4.75 5.49
C PRO A 55 13.81 4.92 6.95
N ILE A 56 14.09 6.10 7.54
CA ILE A 56 13.74 6.43 8.93
C ILE A 56 12.28 6.84 9.07
N CYS A 57 11.79 7.73 8.18
CA CYS A 57 10.45 8.28 8.28
C CYS A 57 9.37 7.33 7.73
N SER A 58 9.72 6.42 6.81
CA SER A 58 8.76 5.49 6.21
C SER A 58 8.04 4.63 7.25
N ASP A 59 8.74 4.13 8.27
CA ASP A 59 8.14 3.33 9.33
C ASP A 59 7.19 4.16 10.21
N LYS A 60 7.55 5.40 10.52
CA LYS A 60 6.67 6.32 11.26
C LYS A 60 5.39 6.62 10.47
N LEU A 61 5.52 6.80 9.16
CA LEU A 61 4.37 7.01 8.26
C LEU A 61 3.46 5.79 8.21
N LYS A 62 4.02 4.57 8.20
CA LYS A 62 3.26 3.31 8.26
C LYS A 62 2.47 3.19 9.56
N ILE A 63 3.11 3.47 10.70
CA ILE A 63 2.44 3.43 12.01
C ILE A 63 1.29 4.44 12.04
N ARG A 64 1.52 5.66 11.54
CA ARG A 64 0.47 6.70 11.44
C ARG A 64 -0.70 6.24 10.56
N GLU A 65 -0.40 5.65 9.41
CA GLU A 65 -1.43 5.17 8.49
C GLU A 65 -2.22 4.00 9.09
N ARG A 66 -1.54 3.08 9.81
CA ARG A 66 -2.21 1.98 10.54
C ARG A 66 -3.16 2.50 11.61
N LYS A 67 -2.74 3.47 12.42
CA LYS A 67 -3.62 4.11 13.41
C LYS A 67 -4.85 4.74 12.77
N LYS A 68 -4.68 5.40 11.62
CA LYS A 68 -5.77 5.98 10.85
C LYS A 68 -6.72 4.92 10.27
N MET A 69 -6.19 3.81 9.74
CA MET A 69 -6.98 2.68 9.26
C MET A 69 -7.83 2.11 10.41
N ARG A 70 -7.19 1.83 11.55
CA ARG A 70 -7.86 1.32 12.75
C ARG A 70 -9.01 2.21 13.16
N LYS A 71 -8.77 3.51 13.36
CA LYS A 71 -9.80 4.47 13.75
C LYS A 71 -11.01 4.43 12.80
N LYS A 72 -10.77 4.43 11.48
CA LYS A 72 -11.86 4.37 10.49
C LYS A 72 -12.67 3.08 10.54
N LEU A 73 -12.03 1.93 10.81
CA LEU A 73 -12.69 0.64 10.92
C LEU A 73 -13.46 0.52 12.25
N GLU A 74 -12.95 1.11 13.33
CA GLU A 74 -13.64 1.16 14.63
C GLU A 74 -14.90 2.03 14.58
N GLU A 75 -14.85 3.15 13.87
CA GLU A 75 -15.99 4.07 13.67
C GLU A 75 -17.06 3.52 12.71
N ALA A 76 -16.72 2.52 11.90
CA ALA A 76 -17.66 1.91 10.97
C ALA A 76 -18.70 1.05 11.70
N LYS A 77 -19.97 1.11 11.24
CA LYS A 77 -21.07 0.32 11.79
C LYS A 77 -20.91 -1.17 11.51
N GLU A 78 -20.53 -1.51 10.29
CA GLU A 78 -20.27 -2.88 9.87
C GLU A 78 -18.94 -3.36 10.42
N LYS A 79 -18.89 -4.64 10.82
CA LYS A 79 -17.67 -5.26 11.39
C LYS A 79 -17.25 -6.52 10.61
N ASN A 80 -17.82 -6.76 9.43
CA ASN A 80 -17.43 -7.87 8.59
C ASN A 80 -16.40 -7.40 7.55
N TYR A 81 -15.27 -8.08 7.53
CA TYR A 81 -14.14 -7.71 6.67
C TYR A 81 -13.74 -8.88 5.77
N LEU A 82 -13.41 -8.56 4.53
CA LEU A 82 -12.75 -9.48 3.60
C LEU A 82 -11.40 -8.89 3.20
N LEU A 83 -10.39 -9.74 3.14
CA LEU A 83 -9.11 -9.40 2.51
C LEU A 83 -9.15 -9.88 1.07
N MET A 84 -8.92 -8.98 0.12
CA MET A 84 -8.85 -9.29 -1.30
C MET A 84 -7.48 -8.90 -1.84
N THR A 85 -6.88 -9.80 -2.60
CA THR A 85 -5.64 -9.57 -3.35
C THR A 85 -5.93 -9.66 -4.84
N LEU A 86 -5.53 -8.65 -5.59
CA LEU A 86 -5.71 -8.56 -7.04
C LEU A 86 -4.35 -8.30 -7.70
N ASN A 87 -3.86 -9.25 -8.48
CA ASN A 87 -2.62 -9.05 -9.23
C ASN A 87 -2.88 -8.33 -10.56
N GLY A 88 -1.90 -7.49 -10.95
CA GLY A 88 -1.77 -7.01 -12.31
C GLY A 88 -0.93 -7.94 -13.18
N ASN A 89 -0.55 -7.48 -14.35
CA ASN A 89 0.38 -8.19 -15.22
C ASN A 89 1.83 -8.02 -14.76
N ASN A 90 2.66 -9.00 -15.04
CA ASN A 90 4.10 -8.84 -14.96
C ASN A 90 4.56 -7.90 -16.06
N VAL A 91 5.25 -6.83 -15.70
CA VAL A 91 5.67 -5.80 -16.65
C VAL A 91 7.11 -5.36 -16.42
N THR A 92 7.74 -4.86 -17.47
CA THR A 92 9.03 -4.18 -17.40
C THR A 92 8.89 -2.80 -16.76
N GLU A 93 9.99 -2.18 -16.33
CA GLU A 93 10.00 -0.91 -15.63
C GLU A 93 9.24 0.20 -16.36
N ASN A 94 9.45 0.34 -17.66
CA ASN A 94 8.83 1.38 -18.48
C ASN A 94 7.30 1.29 -18.52
N LYS A 95 6.71 0.10 -18.33
CA LYS A 95 5.27 -0.14 -18.29
C LYS A 95 4.70 -0.13 -16.87
N LEU A 96 5.54 -0.15 -15.83
CA LEU A 96 5.11 -0.31 -14.45
C LEU A 96 4.13 0.78 -13.99
N LYS A 97 4.42 2.04 -14.30
CA LYS A 97 3.53 3.15 -13.95
C LYS A 97 2.15 2.98 -14.57
N HIS A 98 2.10 2.64 -15.86
CA HIS A 98 0.84 2.42 -16.60
C HIS A 98 0.05 1.25 -16.00
N GLU A 99 0.72 0.12 -15.72
CA GLU A 99 0.08 -1.06 -15.13
C GLU A 99 -0.53 -0.77 -13.76
N ILE A 100 0.15 0.03 -12.91
CA ILE A 100 -0.42 0.48 -11.64
C ILE A 100 -1.68 1.33 -11.86
N GLU A 101 -1.69 2.18 -12.87
CA GLU A 101 -2.85 3.01 -13.21
C GLU A 101 -4.02 2.17 -13.72
N ASP A 102 -3.75 1.19 -14.55
CA ASP A 102 -4.75 0.26 -15.06
C ASP A 102 -5.33 -0.62 -13.96
N ASN A 103 -4.50 -1.12 -13.03
CA ASN A 103 -4.99 -1.81 -11.84
C ASN A 103 -5.95 -0.94 -11.04
N ASN A 104 -5.64 0.34 -10.87
CA ASN A 104 -6.51 1.26 -10.15
C ASN A 104 -7.84 1.51 -10.88
N LYS A 105 -7.82 1.70 -12.21
CA LYS A 105 -9.03 1.88 -13.03
C LYS A 105 -9.90 0.63 -13.00
N ALA A 106 -9.30 -0.54 -13.22
CA ALA A 106 -9.99 -1.83 -13.20
C ALA A 106 -10.62 -2.10 -11.82
N PHE A 107 -9.92 -1.79 -10.73
CA PHE A 107 -10.45 -1.89 -9.37
C PHE A 107 -11.69 -1.01 -9.16
N ILE A 108 -11.67 0.25 -9.62
CA ILE A 108 -12.83 1.14 -9.50
C ILE A 108 -14.01 0.58 -10.30
N SER A 109 -13.77 0.03 -11.49
CA SER A 109 -14.81 -0.62 -12.30
C SER A 109 -15.37 -1.85 -11.61
N LEU A 110 -14.50 -2.68 -11.02
CA LEU A 110 -14.90 -3.85 -10.23
C LEU A 110 -15.80 -3.46 -9.04
N MET A 111 -15.44 -2.41 -8.29
CA MET A 111 -16.25 -1.92 -7.15
C MET A 111 -17.63 -1.37 -7.58
N ARG A 112 -17.77 -0.95 -8.82
CA ARG A 112 -19.04 -0.50 -9.40
C ARG A 112 -19.88 -1.63 -9.98
N SER A 113 -19.33 -2.83 -10.13
CA SER A 113 -20.06 -4.01 -10.63
C SER A 113 -21.20 -4.40 -9.72
N GLY A 114 -22.22 -5.08 -10.27
CA GLY A 114 -23.45 -5.38 -9.55
C GLY A 114 -23.27 -6.15 -8.25
N LEU A 115 -22.28 -7.06 -8.19
CA LEU A 115 -21.97 -7.81 -6.98
C LEU A 115 -21.41 -6.89 -5.89
N PHE A 116 -20.30 -6.20 -6.17
CA PHE A 116 -19.62 -5.38 -5.15
C PHE A 116 -20.43 -4.17 -4.70
N LYS A 117 -21.16 -3.52 -5.63
CA LYS A 117 -22.03 -2.40 -5.32
C LYS A 117 -23.10 -2.74 -4.27
N ARG A 118 -23.59 -4.01 -4.28
CA ARG A 118 -24.64 -4.45 -3.34
C ARG A 118 -24.11 -4.76 -1.95
N ILE A 119 -22.86 -5.24 -1.83
CA ILE A 119 -22.34 -5.83 -0.60
C ILE A 119 -21.26 -5.00 0.09
N VAL A 120 -20.44 -4.25 -0.67
CA VAL A 120 -19.34 -3.46 -0.12
C VAL A 120 -19.84 -2.08 0.28
N THR A 121 -19.65 -1.73 1.56
CA THR A 121 -19.96 -0.41 2.10
C THR A 121 -18.74 0.51 2.12
N GLY A 122 -17.54 -0.06 2.20
CA GLY A 122 -16.29 0.69 2.17
C GLY A 122 -15.08 -0.20 1.92
N TYR A 123 -13.95 0.42 1.62
CA TYR A 123 -12.69 -0.31 1.44
C TYR A 123 -11.48 0.51 1.83
N ILE A 124 -10.42 -0.20 2.21
CA ILE A 124 -9.04 0.31 2.32
C ILE A 124 -8.21 -0.45 1.29
N LYS A 125 -7.54 0.26 0.40
CA LYS A 125 -6.71 -0.33 -0.65
C LYS A 125 -5.26 0.13 -0.52
N ALA A 126 -4.34 -0.81 -0.60
CA ALA A 126 -2.91 -0.59 -0.69
C ALA A 126 -2.38 -1.06 -2.06
N VAL A 127 -1.46 -0.28 -2.64
CA VAL A 127 -0.71 -0.69 -3.83
C VAL A 127 0.60 -1.29 -3.37
N GLU A 128 0.89 -2.49 -3.82
CA GLU A 128 2.16 -3.16 -3.62
C GLU A 128 2.81 -3.51 -4.97
N ILE A 129 4.14 -3.54 -5.01
CA ILE A 129 4.91 -3.90 -6.19
C ILE A 129 5.96 -4.91 -5.75
N THR A 130 5.96 -6.08 -6.34
CA THR A 130 6.98 -7.11 -6.14
C THR A 130 7.88 -7.13 -7.37
N TYR A 131 9.19 -7.15 -7.17
CA TYR A 131 10.14 -7.43 -8.24
C TYR A 131 10.38 -8.93 -8.33
N ILE A 132 10.28 -9.49 -9.53
CA ILE A 132 10.50 -10.90 -9.81
C ILE A 132 11.87 -11.01 -10.49
N LYS A 133 12.87 -11.40 -9.71
CA LYS A 133 14.27 -11.39 -10.11
C LYS A 133 14.54 -12.31 -11.32
N GLU A 134 13.94 -13.49 -11.33
CA GLU A 134 14.11 -14.50 -12.37
C GLU A 134 13.60 -14.04 -13.75
N LYS A 135 12.67 -13.10 -13.76
CA LYS A 135 12.05 -12.55 -14.97
C LYS A 135 12.46 -11.12 -15.26
N ALA A 136 13.24 -10.50 -14.38
CA ALA A 136 13.57 -9.06 -14.41
C ALA A 136 12.32 -8.18 -14.64
N THR A 137 11.19 -8.51 -13.97
CA THR A 137 9.90 -7.84 -14.12
C THR A 137 9.31 -7.43 -12.79
N TYR A 138 8.37 -6.50 -12.85
CA TYR A 138 7.62 -6.01 -11.71
C TYR A 138 6.18 -6.55 -11.75
N LEU A 139 5.70 -7.01 -10.61
CA LEU A 139 4.31 -7.43 -10.41
C LEU A 139 3.62 -6.43 -9.47
N PRO A 140 2.90 -5.44 -10.00
CA PRO A 140 2.06 -4.60 -9.17
C PRO A 140 0.77 -5.32 -8.80
N HIS A 141 0.40 -5.26 -7.51
CA HIS A 141 -0.84 -5.84 -7.02
C HIS A 141 -1.51 -4.94 -5.99
N LEU A 142 -2.78 -5.21 -5.76
CA LEU A 142 -3.61 -4.47 -4.83
C LEU A 142 -3.97 -5.39 -3.66
N HIS A 143 -3.71 -4.94 -2.44
CA HIS A 143 -4.26 -5.53 -1.23
C HIS A 143 -5.40 -4.66 -0.73
N ILE A 144 -6.57 -5.26 -0.54
CA ILE A 144 -7.79 -4.53 -0.22
C ILE A 144 -8.46 -5.15 1.01
N ILE A 145 -8.75 -4.33 2.02
CA ILE A 145 -9.72 -4.67 3.05
C ILE A 145 -11.07 -4.15 2.57
N LEU A 146 -12.02 -5.05 2.35
CA LEU A 146 -13.40 -4.72 2.04
C LEU A 146 -14.22 -4.75 3.31
N LEU A 147 -14.98 -3.69 3.56
CA LEU A 147 -16.01 -3.65 4.60
C LEU A 147 -17.34 -4.03 3.96
N VAL A 148 -17.96 -5.10 4.44
CA VAL A 148 -19.16 -5.65 3.85
C VAL A 148 -20.35 -5.62 4.80
N LYS A 149 -21.57 -5.51 4.23
CA LYS A 149 -22.81 -5.48 4.99
C LYS A 149 -22.95 -6.72 5.87
N ASN A 150 -23.54 -6.56 7.07
CA ASN A 150 -23.77 -7.68 7.99
C ASN A 150 -24.66 -8.76 7.38
N SER A 151 -25.64 -8.38 6.55
CA SER A 151 -26.52 -9.32 5.83
C SER A 151 -25.77 -10.21 4.82
N TYR A 152 -24.57 -9.79 4.37
CA TYR A 152 -23.80 -10.52 3.38
C TYR A 152 -23.27 -11.87 3.88
N ARG A 153 -23.03 -12.03 5.18
CA ARG A 153 -22.59 -13.29 5.79
C ARG A 153 -23.52 -14.48 5.50
N LYS A 154 -24.81 -14.21 5.21
CA LYS A 154 -25.80 -15.23 4.83
C LYS A 154 -25.71 -15.67 3.36
N TYR A 155 -25.04 -14.92 2.50
CA TYR A 155 -25.10 -15.10 1.04
C TYR A 155 -23.77 -15.51 0.41
N ILE A 156 -22.65 -15.54 1.16
CA ILE A 156 -21.36 -15.92 0.58
C ILE A 156 -21.13 -17.42 0.70
N GLN A 157 -21.23 -18.10 -0.41
CA GLN A 157 -20.42 -19.27 -0.69
C GLN A 157 -19.10 -18.76 -1.31
N LEU A 158 -18.12 -18.43 -0.46
CA LEU A 158 -16.83 -17.83 -0.87
C LEU A 158 -16.18 -18.58 -2.04
N ASN A 159 -16.34 -19.90 -2.12
CA ASN A 159 -15.74 -20.71 -3.18
C ASN A 159 -16.39 -20.45 -4.55
N THR A 160 -17.72 -20.33 -4.62
CA THR A 160 -18.44 -20.06 -5.88
C THR A 160 -18.26 -18.61 -6.34
N ASP A 161 -18.18 -17.69 -5.41
CA ASP A 161 -18.03 -16.27 -5.72
C ASP A 161 -16.59 -15.91 -6.11
N LYS A 162 -15.56 -16.64 -5.63
CA LYS A 162 -14.16 -16.42 -6.02
C LYS A 162 -13.98 -16.49 -7.55
N GLU A 163 -14.49 -17.51 -8.18
CA GLU A 163 -14.35 -17.67 -9.63
C GLU A 163 -15.10 -16.58 -10.41
N LYS A 164 -16.27 -16.15 -9.94
CA LYS A 164 -17.00 -15.02 -10.55
C LYS A 164 -16.24 -13.72 -10.42
N ILE A 165 -15.68 -13.45 -9.24
CA ILE A 165 -14.89 -12.23 -8.98
C ILE A 165 -13.63 -12.25 -9.84
N LYS A 166 -12.95 -13.40 -9.96
CA LYS A 166 -11.76 -13.57 -10.80
C LYS A 166 -12.07 -13.29 -12.27
N LYS A 167 -13.19 -13.81 -12.78
CA LYS A 167 -13.65 -13.53 -14.16
C LYS A 167 -13.91 -12.03 -14.35
N GLU A 168 -14.60 -11.38 -13.43
CA GLU A 168 -14.85 -9.94 -13.48
C GLU A 168 -13.55 -9.13 -13.40
N TRP A 169 -12.59 -9.52 -12.55
CA TRP A 169 -11.28 -8.87 -12.49
C TRP A 169 -10.54 -8.97 -13.83
N ASN A 170 -10.42 -10.16 -14.38
CA ASN A 170 -9.77 -10.41 -15.68
C ASN A 170 -10.45 -9.60 -16.81
N LYS A 171 -11.79 -9.53 -16.81
CA LYS A 171 -12.56 -8.73 -17.77
C LYS A 171 -12.23 -7.24 -17.65
N HIS A 172 -12.22 -6.67 -16.45
CA HIS A 172 -11.91 -5.26 -16.24
C HIS A 172 -10.44 -4.94 -16.54
N LYS A 173 -9.53 -5.89 -16.33
CA LYS A 173 -8.12 -5.79 -16.69
C LYS A 173 -7.84 -6.05 -18.17
N LYS A 174 -8.83 -6.58 -18.92
CA LYS A 174 -8.63 -7.06 -20.29
C LYS A 174 -7.47 -8.06 -20.40
N SER A 175 -7.34 -8.93 -19.41
CA SER A 175 -6.27 -9.92 -19.25
C SER A 175 -6.84 -11.28 -18.89
N ILE A 176 -6.06 -12.35 -19.08
CA ILE A 176 -6.46 -13.72 -18.79
C ILE A 176 -5.53 -14.29 -17.73
N GLY A 177 -6.09 -15.08 -16.80
CA GLY A 177 -5.29 -15.85 -15.84
C GLY A 177 -4.66 -15.07 -14.70
N LEU A 178 -5.06 -13.81 -14.46
CA LEU A 178 -4.55 -13.05 -13.35
C LEU A 178 -4.95 -13.69 -12.01
N PHE A 179 -4.01 -13.68 -11.07
CA PHE A 179 -4.27 -14.17 -9.72
C PHE A 179 -5.23 -13.23 -8.99
N MET A 180 -6.20 -13.82 -8.32
CA MET A 180 -7.10 -13.16 -7.38
C MET A 180 -7.34 -14.09 -6.21
N ASP A 181 -7.27 -13.54 -5.01
CA ASP A 181 -7.72 -14.22 -3.80
C ASP A 181 -8.63 -13.32 -2.97
N ILE A 182 -9.57 -13.95 -2.26
CA ILE A 182 -10.45 -13.28 -1.31
C ILE A 182 -10.74 -14.21 -0.14
N GLN A 183 -10.60 -13.70 1.08
CA GLN A 183 -10.78 -14.48 2.30
C GLN A 183 -11.42 -13.66 3.42
N SER A 184 -12.11 -14.34 4.32
CA SER A 184 -12.67 -13.71 5.52
C SER A 184 -11.56 -13.30 6.48
N VAL A 185 -11.73 -12.12 7.08
CA VAL A 185 -10.80 -11.60 8.09
C VAL A 185 -11.39 -11.82 9.47
N ARG A 186 -10.70 -12.58 10.32
CA ARG A 186 -11.03 -12.75 11.74
C ARG A 186 -10.27 -11.75 12.61
N ASP A 187 -9.01 -11.52 12.29
CA ASP A 187 -8.11 -10.60 13.01
C ASP A 187 -7.75 -9.43 12.11
N ILE A 188 -8.41 -8.30 12.33
CA ILE A 188 -8.23 -7.09 11.54
C ILE A 188 -6.86 -6.45 11.78
N ASP A 189 -6.28 -6.60 12.98
CA ASP A 189 -4.97 -6.02 13.30
C ASP A 189 -3.85 -6.74 12.58
N LYS A 190 -3.95 -8.06 12.45
CA LYS A 190 -3.03 -8.87 11.65
C LYS A 190 -3.07 -8.45 10.18
N VAL A 191 -4.26 -8.22 9.63
CA VAL A 191 -4.41 -7.79 8.23
C VAL A 191 -3.92 -6.37 8.02
N MET A 192 -4.21 -5.43 8.94
CA MET A 192 -3.66 -4.08 8.86
C MET A 192 -2.14 -4.07 8.97
N SER A 193 -1.58 -4.95 9.80
CA SER A 193 -0.14 -5.15 9.89
C SER A 193 0.43 -5.63 8.55
N TYR A 194 -0.20 -6.63 7.94
CA TYR A 194 0.17 -7.15 6.64
C TYR A 194 0.18 -6.05 5.56
N LEU A 195 -0.90 -5.27 5.43
CA LEU A 195 -1.00 -4.17 4.47
C LEU A 195 0.11 -3.12 4.64
N THR A 196 0.67 -2.97 5.82
CA THR A 196 1.66 -1.94 6.12
C THR A 196 3.10 -2.46 6.18
N VAL A 197 3.31 -3.76 6.42
CA VAL A 197 4.65 -4.40 6.52
C VAL A 197 5.27 -4.68 5.17
N SER A 198 4.46 -4.98 4.17
CA SER A 198 4.94 -5.36 2.82
C SER A 198 5.94 -4.36 2.20
N GLN A 199 5.93 -3.11 2.67
CA GLN A 199 6.88 -2.09 2.22
C GLN A 199 8.26 -2.14 2.92
N LYS A 200 8.40 -2.80 4.08
CA LYS A 200 9.66 -2.83 4.84
C LYS A 200 10.73 -3.68 4.16
N LYS A 201 10.33 -4.79 3.58
CA LYS A 201 11.23 -5.69 2.85
C LYS A 201 11.84 -5.05 1.60
N ARG A 202 11.17 -4.04 1.02
CA ARG A 202 11.58 -3.45 -0.26
C ARG A 202 12.94 -2.75 -0.23
N TYR A 203 13.28 -2.09 0.87
CA TYR A 203 14.52 -1.30 0.94
C TYR A 203 15.74 -2.13 1.30
N THR A 204 15.56 -3.35 1.82
CA THR A 204 16.67 -4.18 2.33
C THR A 204 16.94 -5.44 1.52
N GLU A 205 15.95 -5.90 0.74
CA GLU A 205 16.00 -7.18 0.01
C GLU A 205 15.98 -7.04 -1.53
N ILE A 206 15.67 -5.85 -2.02
CA ILE A 206 15.60 -5.56 -3.48
C ILE A 206 16.92 -4.91 -3.91
N GLY A 207 17.41 -5.26 -5.08
CA GLY A 207 18.57 -4.62 -5.69
C GLY A 207 18.33 -3.12 -5.95
N GLN A 208 19.43 -2.40 -6.15
CA GLN A 208 19.42 -0.93 -6.25
C GLN A 208 18.61 -0.43 -7.46
N GLU A 209 18.85 -0.98 -8.64
CA GLU A 209 18.17 -0.56 -9.87
C GLU A 209 16.68 -0.91 -9.84
N GLU A 210 16.33 -2.08 -9.27
CA GLU A 210 14.94 -2.48 -9.10
C GLU A 210 14.17 -1.54 -8.15
N LEU A 211 14.84 -1.05 -7.12
CA LEU A 211 14.27 -0.05 -6.22
C LEU A 211 14.05 1.28 -6.92
N LYS A 212 15.00 1.74 -7.74
CA LYS A 212 14.86 2.96 -8.56
C LYS A 212 13.67 2.85 -9.51
N GLY A 213 13.48 1.72 -10.18
CA GLY A 213 12.32 1.45 -11.03
C GLY A 213 10.99 1.62 -10.28
N ILE A 214 10.89 1.09 -9.06
CA ILE A 214 9.70 1.28 -8.21
C ILE A 214 9.51 2.76 -7.86
N ILE A 215 10.57 3.46 -7.46
CA ILE A 215 10.52 4.88 -7.09
C ILE A 215 10.04 5.73 -8.27
N ARG A 216 10.61 5.53 -9.47
CA ARG A 216 10.21 6.21 -10.71
C ARG A 216 8.72 6.02 -11.01
N ALA A 217 8.21 4.79 -10.85
CA ALA A 217 6.81 4.48 -11.10
C ALA A 217 5.84 5.16 -10.12
N ILE A 218 6.24 5.35 -8.86
CA ILE A 218 5.36 5.90 -7.81
C ILE A 218 5.69 7.33 -7.38
N ARG A 219 6.76 7.95 -7.86
CA ARG A 219 7.23 9.28 -7.40
C ARG A 219 6.17 10.38 -7.48
N ASN A 220 5.32 10.33 -8.48
CA ASN A 220 4.24 11.30 -8.69
C ASN A 220 2.90 10.87 -8.06
N LYS A 221 2.84 9.72 -7.40
CA LYS A 221 1.61 9.25 -6.74
C LYS A 221 1.50 9.85 -5.34
N LYS A 222 0.44 10.59 -5.09
CA LYS A 222 0.23 11.24 -3.80
C LYS A 222 0.06 10.24 -2.65
N ARG A 223 -0.54 9.06 -2.90
CA ARG A 223 -0.87 8.07 -1.87
C ARG A 223 -0.67 6.65 -2.36
N LEU A 224 -0.10 5.79 -1.51
CA LEU A 224 -0.06 4.34 -1.71
C LEU A 224 -1.29 3.65 -1.11
N TYR A 225 -1.94 4.31 -0.15
CA TYR A 225 -3.19 3.87 0.46
C TYR A 225 -4.34 4.75 0.00
N SER A 226 -5.49 4.14 -0.24
CA SER A 226 -6.71 4.86 -0.58
C SER A 226 -7.92 4.26 0.13
N TYR A 227 -8.92 5.10 0.36
CA TYR A 227 -10.14 4.76 1.09
C TYR A 227 -11.33 5.03 0.18
N GLY A 228 -12.35 4.17 0.24
CA GLY A 228 -13.58 4.33 -0.53
C GLY A 228 -14.83 4.01 0.27
N GLY A 229 -15.98 4.35 -0.29
CA GLY A 229 -17.26 4.21 0.37
C GLY A 229 -17.32 5.01 1.68
N ILE A 230 -17.96 4.46 2.71
CA ILE A 230 -18.08 5.13 4.02
C ILE A 230 -16.74 5.44 4.68
N LEU A 231 -15.69 4.69 4.36
CA LEU A 231 -14.35 4.90 4.90
C LEU A 231 -13.61 6.09 4.25
N SER A 232 -14.11 6.62 3.12
CA SER A 232 -13.54 7.82 2.48
C SER A 232 -13.92 9.12 3.19
N GLN A 233 -15.01 9.13 3.92
CA GLN A 233 -15.50 10.31 4.63
C GLN A 233 -14.53 10.70 5.74
N LYS A 234 -14.30 12.00 5.91
CA LYS A 234 -13.67 12.52 7.13
C LYS A 234 -14.61 12.16 8.28
N ALA A 235 -14.07 11.61 9.38
CA ALA A 235 -14.82 11.50 10.61
C ALA A 235 -15.51 12.85 10.85
N LYS A 236 -16.84 12.88 10.91
CA LYS A 236 -17.54 14.06 11.39
C LYS A 236 -17.02 14.27 12.81
N GLN A 237 -16.25 15.33 13.03
CA GLN A 237 -16.00 15.77 14.39
C GLN A 237 -17.38 16.10 14.95
N ASN A 238 -17.87 15.23 15.84
CA ASN A 238 -18.98 15.59 16.70
C ASN A 238 -18.44 16.73 17.55
N ALA A 239 -18.77 17.96 17.17
CA ALA A 239 -18.65 19.08 18.08
C ALA A 239 -19.54 18.73 19.29
N PRO A 240 -19.03 18.81 20.51
CA PRO A 240 -19.89 18.73 21.68
C PRO A 240 -20.85 19.92 21.60
N ILE A 241 -22.15 19.63 21.75
CA ILE A 241 -23.20 20.60 22.00
C ILE A 241 -22.96 21.23 23.37
#